data_3939d9611238f6bdfe30de480c6281fe
#
_entry.id   3939d9611238f6bdfe30de480c6281fe
#
_cell.length_a   1.000
_cell.length_b   1.000
_cell.length_c   1.000
_cell.angle_alpha   90.00
_cell.angle_beta   90.00
_cell.angle_gamma   90.00
#
_symmetry.space_group_name_H-M   'P 1'
#
loop_
_entity.id
_entity.type
_entity.pdbx_description
1 polymer ?
#
loop_
_entity_poly.entity_id
_entity_poly.type
_entity_poly.pdbx_seq_one_letter_code
_entity_poly.pdbx_strand_id
1 'polypeptide(L)'
;MNSPTQKRIEIENHYIPKIKSALDKVDDAKDIYESDKLNRDLLVAIKTKQLIAQPVETYGFRICQITSPAMITPVVQSMMGQGFTVYEMKEGFIKFIQTPKSTKHNPLNEIEKAAKSDAEKFVDAGITEKANKINKAIHAHNVLVKQAEEALSGIKPLESYLSVMVADGVSND
;
A
#
# COMPACT_ATOMS: atom_id res chain seq x y z
N MET A 1 -38.29 36.92 -6.32
CA MET A 1 -37.46 36.23 -7.34
C MET A 1 -36.02 36.66 -7.11
N ASN A 2 -35.10 35.71 -6.84
CA ASN A 2 -33.67 36.04 -6.70
C ASN A 2 -33.12 36.54 -8.04
N SER A 3 -32.31 37.61 -7.99
CA SER A 3 -31.65 38.12 -9.21
C SER A 3 -30.69 37.07 -9.77
N PRO A 4 -30.36 37.11 -11.09
CA PRO A 4 -29.36 36.19 -11.67
C PRO A 4 -28.05 36.19 -10.91
N THR A 5 -27.61 37.32 -10.40
CA THR A 5 -26.39 37.46 -9.58
C THR A 5 -26.50 36.73 -8.24
N GLN A 6 -27.66 36.83 -7.56
CA GLN A 6 -27.88 36.12 -6.30
C GLN A 6 -27.88 34.59 -6.50
N LYS A 7 -28.54 34.11 -7.57
CA LYS A 7 -28.51 32.66 -7.92
C LYS A 7 -27.11 32.17 -8.21
N ARG A 8 -26.29 32.96 -8.91
CA ARG A 8 -24.90 32.64 -9.17
C ARG A 8 -24.10 32.48 -7.86
N ILE A 9 -24.22 33.47 -6.97
CA ILE A 9 -23.54 33.46 -5.67
C ILE A 9 -23.95 32.21 -4.84
N GLU A 10 -25.23 31.87 -4.85
CA GLU A 10 -25.74 30.68 -4.14
C GLU A 10 -25.12 29.38 -4.69
N ILE A 11 -25.05 29.24 -6.04
CA ILE A 11 -24.47 28.08 -6.70
C ILE A 11 -22.94 28.00 -6.42
N GLU A 12 -22.24 29.11 -6.56
CA GLU A 12 -20.81 29.19 -6.28
C GLU A 12 -20.50 28.84 -4.82
N ASN A 13 -21.22 29.40 -3.88
CA ASN A 13 -21.04 29.10 -2.46
C ASN A 13 -21.35 27.62 -2.11
N HIS A 14 -22.23 26.99 -2.89
CA HIS A 14 -22.54 25.56 -2.69
C HIS A 14 -21.46 24.63 -3.25
N TYR A 15 -20.94 24.92 -4.44
CA TYR A 15 -20.04 24.02 -5.16
C TYR A 15 -18.55 24.29 -4.89
N ILE A 16 -18.11 25.54 -4.80
CA ILE A 16 -16.69 25.88 -4.66
C ILE A 16 -16.03 25.19 -3.44
N PRO A 17 -16.63 25.22 -2.22
CA PRO A 17 -16.01 24.54 -1.09
C PRO A 17 -15.93 23.03 -1.28
N LYS A 18 -16.90 22.41 -1.95
CA LYS A 18 -16.93 20.98 -2.22
C LYS A 18 -15.87 20.59 -3.25
N ILE A 19 -15.77 21.36 -4.34
CA ILE A 19 -14.76 21.16 -5.38
C ILE A 19 -13.37 21.30 -4.78
N LYS A 20 -13.13 22.35 -4.00
CA LYS A 20 -11.84 22.56 -3.33
C LYS A 20 -11.49 21.41 -2.39
N SER A 21 -12.42 21.00 -1.53
CA SER A 21 -12.22 19.86 -0.64
C SER A 21 -11.99 18.55 -1.37
N ALA A 22 -12.61 18.35 -2.55
CA ALA A 22 -12.36 17.17 -3.37
C ALA A 22 -10.99 17.22 -4.03
N LEU A 23 -10.54 18.40 -4.47
CA LEU A 23 -9.21 18.61 -5.03
C LEU A 23 -8.12 18.37 -3.97
N ASP A 24 -8.27 18.93 -2.76
CA ASP A 24 -7.34 18.71 -1.65
C ASP A 24 -7.16 17.19 -1.37
N LYS A 25 -8.24 16.41 -1.42
CA LYS A 25 -8.18 14.93 -1.27
C LYS A 25 -7.44 14.23 -2.42
N VAL A 26 -7.54 14.74 -3.63
CA VAL A 26 -6.79 14.23 -4.78
C VAL A 26 -5.30 14.49 -4.58
N ASP A 27 -4.95 15.71 -4.18
CA ASP A 27 -3.56 16.10 -3.97
C ASP A 27 -2.92 15.32 -2.82
N ASP A 28 -3.59 15.20 -1.67
CA ASP A 28 -3.14 14.35 -0.55
C ASP A 28 -2.90 12.88 -0.99
N ALA A 29 -3.82 12.34 -1.79
CA ALA A 29 -3.70 10.97 -2.28
C ALA A 29 -2.55 10.80 -3.29
N LYS A 30 -2.30 11.81 -4.15
CA LYS A 30 -1.16 11.83 -5.08
C LYS A 30 0.15 11.87 -4.32
N ASP A 31 0.28 12.72 -3.31
CA ASP A 31 1.50 12.84 -2.50
C ASP A 31 1.86 11.49 -1.84
N ILE A 32 0.87 10.79 -1.29
CA ILE A 32 1.07 9.46 -0.70
C ILE A 32 1.50 8.44 -1.76
N TYR A 33 0.88 8.45 -2.94
CA TYR A 33 1.22 7.56 -4.05
C TYR A 33 2.64 7.78 -4.55
N GLU A 34 3.02 9.02 -4.81
CA GLU A 34 4.37 9.36 -5.28
C GLU A 34 5.44 9.04 -4.22
N SER A 35 5.14 9.27 -2.94
CA SER A 35 6.01 8.87 -1.84
C SER A 35 6.25 7.35 -1.81
N ASP A 36 5.20 6.54 -1.95
CA ASP A 36 5.32 5.08 -1.97
C ASP A 36 6.07 4.59 -3.21
N LYS A 37 5.80 5.19 -4.38
CA LYS A 37 6.49 4.87 -5.63
C LYS A 37 7.99 5.17 -5.52
N LEU A 38 8.35 6.33 -4.95
CA LEU A 38 9.75 6.72 -4.71
C LEU A 38 10.44 5.77 -3.73
N ASN A 39 9.74 5.32 -2.69
CA ASN A 39 10.28 4.48 -1.63
C ASN A 39 10.01 2.97 -1.86
N ARG A 40 9.61 2.56 -3.06
CA ARG A 40 9.22 1.17 -3.38
C ARG A 40 10.23 0.13 -2.89
N ASP A 41 11.50 0.32 -3.20
CA ASP A 41 12.54 -0.65 -2.84
C ASP A 41 12.74 -0.76 -1.32
N LEU A 42 12.61 0.35 -0.61
CA LEU A 42 12.63 0.37 0.86
C LEU A 42 11.42 -0.38 1.43
N LEU A 43 10.23 -0.14 0.89
CA LEU A 43 9.00 -0.85 1.29
C LEU A 43 9.10 -2.35 1.04
N VAL A 44 9.65 -2.76 -0.10
CA VAL A 44 9.94 -4.16 -0.41
C VAL A 44 10.92 -4.76 0.60
N ALA A 45 12.00 -4.06 0.93
CA ALA A 45 12.99 -4.55 1.91
C ALA A 45 12.38 -4.72 3.31
N ILE A 46 11.56 -3.75 3.75
CA ILE A 46 10.84 -3.82 5.03
C ILE A 46 9.86 -5.00 5.02
N LYS A 47 9.07 -5.14 3.95
CA LYS A 47 8.09 -6.23 3.82
C LYS A 47 8.75 -7.60 3.77
N THR A 48 9.88 -7.73 3.07
CA THR A 48 10.66 -8.97 3.04
C THR A 48 11.09 -9.40 4.45
N LYS A 49 11.64 -8.46 5.24
CA LYS A 49 12.02 -8.74 6.64
C LYS A 49 10.80 -9.14 7.48
N GLN A 50 9.66 -8.48 7.30
CA GLN A 50 8.43 -8.82 8.00
C GLN A 50 7.95 -10.23 7.66
N LEU A 51 7.97 -10.63 6.39
CA LEU A 51 7.58 -11.97 5.94
C LEU A 51 8.48 -13.04 6.53
N ILE A 52 9.80 -12.82 6.54
CA ILE A 52 10.77 -13.74 7.13
C ILE A 52 10.60 -13.84 8.65
N ALA A 53 10.27 -12.74 9.32
CA ALA A 53 10.11 -12.69 10.78
C ALA A 53 8.84 -13.38 11.30
N GLN A 54 7.85 -13.65 10.44
CA GLN A 54 6.60 -14.27 10.88
C GLN A 54 6.83 -15.68 11.44
N PRO A 55 6.17 -16.06 12.55
CA PRO A 55 6.29 -17.38 13.15
C PRO A 55 5.41 -18.41 12.42
N VAL A 56 5.63 -18.56 11.11
CA VAL A 56 4.89 -19.47 10.24
C VAL A 56 5.84 -20.31 9.39
N GLU A 57 5.44 -21.53 9.06
CA GLU A 57 6.19 -22.44 8.20
C GLU A 57 6.10 -22.03 6.73
N THR A 58 6.71 -20.88 6.38
CA THR A 58 6.79 -20.38 5.01
C THR A 58 8.22 -20.40 4.53
N TYR A 59 8.41 -20.37 3.23
CA TYR A 59 9.73 -20.30 2.57
C TYR A 59 10.73 -21.40 2.98
N GLY A 60 10.24 -22.54 3.51
CA GLY A 60 11.11 -23.63 3.94
C GLY A 60 11.59 -23.57 5.40
N PHE A 61 11.12 -22.63 6.18
CA PHE A 61 11.28 -22.66 7.62
C PHE A 61 10.44 -23.78 8.26
N ARG A 62 10.95 -24.31 9.39
CA ARG A 62 10.20 -25.16 10.31
C ARG A 62 10.03 -24.44 11.63
N ILE A 63 8.86 -24.57 12.24
CA ILE A 63 8.54 -23.93 13.52
C ILE A 63 8.13 -24.98 14.52
N CYS A 64 8.79 -24.97 15.67
CA CYS A 64 8.42 -25.78 16.83
C CYS A 64 7.91 -24.86 17.94
N GLN A 65 6.67 -25.10 18.37
CA GLN A 65 6.10 -24.40 19.53
C GLN A 65 6.77 -24.89 20.80
N ILE A 66 7.14 -23.96 21.69
CA ILE A 66 7.81 -24.23 22.95
C ILE A 66 6.89 -23.75 24.09
N THR A 67 6.30 -24.70 24.80
CA THR A 67 5.39 -24.43 25.93
C THR A 67 6.11 -24.42 27.29
N SER A 68 7.33 -24.98 27.34
CA SER A 68 8.17 -24.93 28.53
C SER A 68 9.66 -24.94 28.16
N PRO A 69 10.53 -24.33 28.99
CA PRO A 69 11.99 -24.34 28.75
C PRO A 69 12.59 -25.76 28.63
N ALA A 70 12.02 -26.75 29.30
CA ALA A 70 12.46 -28.14 29.25
C ALA A 70 12.36 -28.76 27.85
N MET A 71 11.50 -28.23 26.97
CA MET A 71 11.32 -28.70 25.60
C MET A 71 12.44 -28.23 24.65
N ILE A 72 13.17 -27.17 24.98
CA ILE A 72 14.14 -26.55 24.07
C ILE A 72 15.19 -27.55 23.61
N THR A 73 15.89 -28.18 24.57
CA THR A 73 16.99 -29.10 24.25
C THR A 73 16.55 -30.31 23.43
N PRO A 74 15.49 -31.06 23.79
CA PRO A 74 15.04 -32.19 22.97
C PRO A 74 14.52 -31.78 21.61
N VAL A 75 13.86 -30.64 21.47
CA VAL A 75 13.38 -30.13 20.18
C VAL A 75 14.55 -29.76 19.29
N VAL A 76 15.53 -29.01 19.80
CA VAL A 76 16.75 -28.66 19.03
C VAL A 76 17.51 -29.90 18.58
N GLN A 77 17.75 -30.85 19.47
CA GLN A 77 18.43 -32.09 19.13
C GLN A 77 17.69 -32.88 18.04
N SER A 78 16.38 -33.02 18.18
CA SER A 78 15.55 -33.71 17.17
C SER A 78 15.65 -33.03 15.80
N MET A 79 15.53 -31.71 15.75
CA MET A 79 15.60 -30.96 14.49
C MET A 79 17.00 -31.00 13.87
N MET A 80 18.06 -30.94 14.68
CA MET A 80 19.42 -31.08 14.19
C MET A 80 19.66 -32.49 13.60
N GLY A 81 19.12 -33.53 14.22
CA GLY A 81 19.14 -34.88 13.68
C GLY A 81 18.43 -35.05 12.34
N GLN A 82 17.47 -34.18 12.04
CA GLN A 82 16.75 -34.12 10.77
C GLN A 82 17.40 -33.18 9.72
N GLY A 83 18.55 -32.59 10.04
CA GLY A 83 19.30 -31.75 9.12
C GLY A 83 18.84 -30.26 9.13
N PHE A 84 18.32 -29.79 10.27
CA PHE A 84 17.96 -28.41 10.47
C PHE A 84 18.86 -27.73 11.52
N THR A 85 19.06 -26.45 11.40
CA THR A 85 19.74 -25.60 12.39
C THR A 85 18.80 -24.53 12.91
N VAL A 86 19.05 -24.05 14.14
CA VAL A 86 18.29 -22.94 14.72
C VAL A 86 18.56 -21.67 13.92
N TYR A 87 17.51 -21.06 13.42
CA TYR A 87 17.56 -19.75 12.78
C TYR A 87 17.23 -18.63 13.76
N GLU A 88 16.16 -18.80 14.53
CA GLU A 88 15.71 -17.83 15.52
C GLU A 88 15.04 -18.55 16.69
N MET A 89 15.28 -18.04 17.91
CA MET A 89 14.60 -18.52 19.12
C MET A 89 13.92 -17.33 19.77
N LYS A 90 12.62 -17.43 19.97
CA LYS A 90 11.80 -16.45 20.68
C LYS A 90 10.95 -17.12 21.75
N GLU A 91 10.38 -16.31 22.62
CA GLU A 91 9.40 -16.81 23.57
C GLU A 91 8.27 -17.51 22.83
N GLY A 92 7.98 -18.75 23.21
CA GLY A 92 6.91 -19.55 22.64
C GLY A 92 7.26 -20.35 21.38
N PHE A 93 8.39 -20.10 20.69
CA PHE A 93 8.76 -20.89 19.50
C PHE A 93 10.25 -20.87 19.18
N ILE A 94 10.68 -21.91 18.45
CA ILE A 94 11.99 -21.97 17.78
C ILE A 94 11.76 -22.14 16.28
N LYS A 95 12.43 -21.30 15.51
CA LYS A 95 12.42 -21.33 14.05
C LYS A 95 13.69 -21.96 13.54
N PHE A 96 13.54 -22.93 12.65
CA PHE A 96 14.63 -23.70 12.10
C PHE A 96 14.75 -23.48 10.59
N ILE A 97 15.97 -23.57 10.09
CA ILE A 97 16.30 -23.55 8.67
C ILE A 97 17.06 -24.82 8.31
N GLN A 98 16.90 -25.30 7.09
CA GLN A 98 17.67 -26.46 6.61
C GLN A 98 19.17 -26.15 6.67
N THR A 99 19.94 -27.06 7.20
CA THR A 99 21.41 -26.93 7.28
C THR A 99 22.01 -26.85 5.87
N PRO A 100 22.82 -25.82 5.57
CA PRO A 100 23.48 -25.72 4.27
C PRO A 100 24.33 -26.93 3.94
N LYS A 101 24.08 -27.55 2.80
CA LYS A 101 24.89 -28.70 2.33
C LYS A 101 26.21 -28.28 1.70
N SER A 102 26.34 -27.04 1.29
CA SER A 102 27.55 -26.42 0.74
C SER A 102 27.44 -24.90 0.75
N THR A 103 28.59 -24.22 0.56
CA THR A 103 28.62 -22.75 0.42
C THR A 103 27.84 -22.23 -0.79
N LYS A 104 27.59 -23.08 -1.80
CA LYS A 104 26.81 -22.69 -3.00
C LYS A 104 25.32 -22.87 -2.82
N HIS A 105 24.86 -23.68 -1.87
CA HIS A 105 23.45 -23.90 -1.55
C HIS A 105 23.18 -23.42 -0.12
N ASN A 106 22.99 -22.10 0.01
CA ASN A 106 22.54 -21.50 1.26
C ASN A 106 21.02 -21.35 1.23
N PRO A 107 20.27 -22.14 2.02
CA PRO A 107 18.81 -22.05 2.05
C PRO A 107 18.29 -20.65 2.41
N LEU A 108 19.06 -19.86 3.15
CA LEU A 108 18.68 -18.49 3.50
C LEU A 108 18.55 -17.59 2.26
N ASN A 109 19.44 -17.74 1.28
CA ASN A 109 19.37 -16.95 0.04
C ASN A 109 18.11 -17.29 -0.78
N GLU A 110 17.71 -18.56 -0.79
CA GLU A 110 16.47 -18.98 -1.48
C GLU A 110 15.25 -18.47 -0.75
N ILE A 111 15.25 -18.50 0.58
CA ILE A 111 14.19 -17.95 1.43
C ILE A 111 14.07 -16.44 1.20
N GLU A 112 15.17 -15.71 1.25
CA GLU A 112 15.19 -14.26 1.03
C GLU A 112 14.69 -13.89 -0.36
N LYS A 113 15.10 -14.63 -1.38
CA LYS A 113 14.65 -14.43 -2.76
C LYS A 113 13.13 -14.66 -2.91
N ALA A 114 12.62 -15.74 -2.32
CA ALA A 114 11.19 -16.04 -2.37
C ALA A 114 10.36 -15.01 -1.60
N ALA A 115 10.79 -14.67 -0.38
CA ALA A 115 10.15 -13.65 0.44
C ALA A 115 10.18 -12.26 -0.23
N LYS A 116 11.28 -11.92 -0.91
CA LYS A 116 11.40 -10.68 -1.67
C LYS A 116 10.41 -10.64 -2.84
N SER A 117 10.31 -11.74 -3.61
CA SER A 117 9.34 -11.83 -4.71
C SER A 117 7.89 -11.61 -4.24
N ASP A 118 7.52 -12.18 -3.09
CA ASP A 118 6.19 -11.99 -2.54
C ASP A 118 6.00 -10.57 -1.95
N ALA A 119 7.05 -10.00 -1.38
CA ALA A 119 7.05 -8.61 -0.93
C ALA A 119 6.88 -7.63 -2.09
N GLU A 120 7.53 -7.85 -3.22
CA GLU A 120 7.37 -7.07 -4.45
C GLU A 120 5.92 -7.08 -4.92
N LYS A 121 5.31 -8.26 -5.06
CA LYS A 121 3.90 -8.39 -5.45
C LYS A 121 2.98 -7.64 -4.49
N PHE A 122 3.23 -7.74 -3.19
CA PHE A 122 2.43 -7.07 -2.16
C PHE A 122 2.53 -5.55 -2.25
N VAL A 123 3.74 -5.02 -2.39
CA VAL A 123 4.00 -3.58 -2.48
C VAL A 123 3.42 -3.01 -3.78
N ASP A 124 3.63 -3.69 -4.92
CA ASP A 124 3.13 -3.26 -6.22
C ASP A 124 1.60 -3.27 -6.28
N ALA A 125 0.97 -4.28 -5.67
CA ALA A 125 -0.49 -4.30 -5.52
C ALA A 125 -1.00 -3.13 -4.67
N GLY A 126 -0.30 -2.77 -3.60
CA GLY A 126 -0.62 -1.61 -2.76
C GLY A 126 -0.49 -0.28 -3.50
N ILE A 127 0.57 -0.11 -4.30
CA ILE A 127 0.77 1.07 -5.15
C ILE A 127 -0.35 1.16 -6.20
N THR A 128 -0.68 0.06 -6.86
CA THR A 128 -1.78 -0.01 -7.85
C THR A 128 -3.13 0.34 -7.21
N GLU A 129 -3.40 -0.15 -6.00
CA GLU A 129 -4.63 0.20 -5.28
C GLU A 129 -4.72 1.71 -5.00
N LYS A 130 -3.60 2.34 -4.62
CA LYS A 130 -3.54 3.79 -4.39
C LYS A 130 -3.79 4.58 -5.67
N ALA A 131 -3.18 4.18 -6.80
CA ALA A 131 -3.45 4.78 -8.10
C ALA A 131 -4.95 4.70 -8.47
N ASN A 132 -5.59 3.56 -8.23
CA ASN A 132 -7.03 3.40 -8.47
C ASN A 132 -7.89 4.29 -7.55
N LYS A 133 -7.46 4.51 -6.29
CA LYS A 133 -8.14 5.44 -5.37
C LYS A 133 -8.03 6.88 -5.86
N ILE A 134 -6.87 7.31 -6.36
CA ILE A 134 -6.67 8.62 -6.96
C ILE A 134 -7.62 8.82 -8.14
N ASN A 135 -7.65 7.87 -9.08
CA ASN A 135 -8.52 7.96 -10.25
C ASN A 135 -10.02 8.06 -9.88
N LYS A 136 -10.45 7.35 -8.83
CA LYS A 136 -11.82 7.48 -8.28
C LYS A 136 -12.05 8.86 -7.66
N ALA A 137 -11.08 9.41 -6.94
CA ALA A 137 -11.18 10.76 -6.34
C ALA A 137 -11.23 11.84 -7.43
N ILE A 138 -10.40 11.73 -8.47
CA ILE A 138 -10.43 12.61 -9.65
C ILE A 138 -11.79 12.56 -10.34
N HIS A 139 -12.33 11.36 -10.55
CA HIS A 139 -13.66 11.23 -11.15
C HIS A 139 -14.73 11.94 -10.31
N ALA A 140 -14.72 11.74 -9.00
CA ALA A 140 -15.66 12.40 -8.10
C ALA A 140 -15.51 13.94 -8.13
N HIS A 141 -14.28 14.45 -8.16
CA HIS A 141 -13.98 15.88 -8.32
C HIS A 141 -14.54 16.41 -9.64
N ASN A 142 -14.24 15.74 -10.76
CA ASN A 142 -14.69 16.18 -12.10
C ASN A 142 -16.22 16.15 -12.24
N VAL A 143 -16.90 15.20 -11.57
CA VAL A 143 -18.38 15.19 -11.50
C VAL A 143 -18.91 16.44 -10.80
N LEU A 144 -18.28 16.86 -9.69
CA LEU A 144 -18.68 18.10 -8.99
C LEU A 144 -18.45 19.34 -9.85
N VAL A 145 -17.33 19.43 -10.55
CA VAL A 145 -17.05 20.53 -11.49
C VAL A 145 -18.13 20.58 -12.58
N LYS A 146 -18.43 19.44 -13.20
CA LYS A 146 -19.46 19.36 -14.25
C LYS A 146 -20.86 19.77 -13.74
N GLN A 147 -21.24 19.32 -12.55
CA GLN A 147 -22.50 19.72 -11.92
C GLN A 147 -22.56 21.22 -11.64
N ALA A 148 -21.45 21.83 -11.23
CA ALA A 148 -21.37 23.27 -11.02
C ALA A 148 -21.48 24.03 -12.36
N GLU A 149 -20.82 23.58 -13.41
CA GLU A 149 -20.91 24.14 -14.76
C GLU A 149 -22.33 24.05 -15.30
N GLU A 150 -22.98 22.91 -15.17
CA GLU A 150 -24.38 22.71 -15.57
C GLU A 150 -25.33 23.63 -14.79
N ALA A 151 -25.14 23.78 -13.49
CA ALA A 151 -25.94 24.68 -12.65
C ALA A 151 -25.75 26.16 -13.03
N LEU A 152 -24.57 26.54 -13.49
CA LEU A 152 -24.23 27.89 -13.94
C LEU A 152 -24.58 28.16 -15.41
N SER A 153 -24.87 27.14 -16.21
CA SER A 153 -25.00 27.23 -17.67
C SER A 153 -26.09 28.22 -18.15
N GLY A 154 -27.10 28.49 -17.33
CA GLY A 154 -28.15 29.48 -17.61
C GLY A 154 -27.84 30.90 -17.13
N ILE A 155 -26.67 31.15 -16.53
CA ILE A 155 -26.29 32.37 -15.84
C ILE A 155 -24.98 32.91 -16.42
N LYS A 156 -25.06 33.81 -17.39
CA LYS A 156 -23.87 34.34 -18.07
C LYS A 156 -23.31 35.61 -17.42
N PRO A 157 -22.03 35.91 -17.58
CA PRO A 157 -20.97 35.04 -18.19
C PRO A 157 -20.54 33.93 -17.27
N LEU A 158 -20.29 32.76 -17.84
CA LEU A 158 -19.65 31.65 -17.15
C LEU A 158 -18.13 31.91 -17.17
N GLU A 159 -17.56 32.19 -16.03
CA GLU A 159 -16.09 32.28 -15.96
C GLU A 159 -15.48 30.89 -15.99
N SER A 160 -14.47 30.70 -16.84
CA SER A 160 -13.86 29.38 -17.08
C SER A 160 -12.96 28.91 -15.94
N TYR A 161 -12.92 29.57 -14.78
CA TYR A 161 -12.08 29.16 -13.65
C TYR A 161 -12.38 27.74 -13.14
N LEU A 162 -13.59 27.23 -13.33
CA LEU A 162 -13.94 25.86 -12.98
C LEU A 162 -13.20 24.83 -13.84
N SER A 163 -12.89 25.15 -15.10
CA SER A 163 -12.12 24.26 -15.97
C SER A 163 -10.65 24.15 -15.55
N VAL A 164 -10.11 25.17 -14.89
CA VAL A 164 -8.74 25.16 -14.36
C VAL A 164 -8.61 24.22 -13.15
N MET A 165 -9.73 23.81 -12.54
CA MET A 165 -9.76 22.93 -11.37
C MET A 165 -9.89 21.44 -11.76
N VAL A 166 -9.92 21.10 -13.04
CA VAL A 166 -9.93 19.69 -13.49
C VAL A 166 -8.58 19.05 -13.19
N ALA A 167 -8.61 17.94 -12.48
CA ALA A 167 -7.39 17.19 -12.16
C ALA A 167 -7.08 16.14 -13.23
N ASP A 168 -5.79 15.96 -13.53
CA ASP A 168 -5.31 14.94 -14.46
C ASP A 168 -5.24 13.58 -13.77
N GLY A 169 -5.54 12.52 -14.52
CA GLY A 169 -5.46 11.15 -14.07
C GLY A 169 -4.01 10.70 -13.85
N VAL A 170 -3.86 9.65 -13.05
CA VAL A 170 -2.57 8.97 -12.83
C VAL A 170 -2.51 7.75 -13.73
N SER A 171 -1.44 7.64 -14.54
CA SER A 171 -1.16 6.43 -15.32
C SER A 171 -0.65 5.31 -14.42
N ASN A 172 -1.04 4.07 -14.72
CA ASN A 172 -0.57 2.87 -14.03
C ASN A 172 0.63 2.22 -14.75
N ASP A 173 1.40 3.01 -15.52
CA ASP A 173 2.57 2.52 -16.26
C ASP A 173 3.73 2.09 -15.37
#